data_65ca856866bb368ebc40de8491b078c6
#
_entry.id   65ca856866bb368ebc40de8491b078c6
#
_cell.length_a   1.000
_cell.length_b   1.000
_cell.length_c   1.000
_cell.angle_alpha   90.00
_cell.angle_beta   90.00
_cell.angle_gamma   90.00
#
_symmetry.space_group_name_H-M   'P 1'
#
loop_
_entity.id
_entity.type
_entity.pdbx_description
1 polymer ?
#
loop_
_entity_poly.entity_id
_entity_poly.type
_entity_poly.pdbx_seq_one_letter_code
_entity_poly.pdbx_strand_id
1 'polypeptide(L)' 'MYDVIYIDSHGDETEVAHHMTDRKDATEIAKRAAAERGVGRMVLPGSAKLPNCVCVVPVPLSEAA' A
#
# COMPACT_ATOMS: atom_id res chain seq x y z
N MET A 1 5.49 9.49 5.61
CA MET A 1 4.23 8.76 5.81
C MET A 1 4.03 7.72 4.72
N TYR A 2 3.18 6.78 4.97
CA TYR A 2 2.96 5.66 4.05
C TYR A 2 1.46 5.41 3.87
N ASP A 3 1.07 5.12 2.64
CA ASP A 3 -0.27 4.65 2.32
C ASP A 3 -0.20 3.18 1.94
N VAL A 4 -1.23 2.42 2.31
CA VAL A 4 -1.38 1.03 1.92
C VAL A 4 -2.56 0.94 0.96
N ILE A 5 -2.30 0.51 -0.26
CA ILE A 5 -3.28 0.50 -1.34
C ILE A 5 -3.37 -0.91 -1.93
N TYR A 6 -4.58 -1.41 -2.07
CA TYR A 6 -4.83 -2.65 -2.80
C TYR A 6 -5.21 -2.32 -4.24
N ILE A 7 -4.53 -2.95 -5.19
CA ILE A 7 -4.83 -2.80 -6.62
C ILE A 7 -5.34 -4.14 -7.13
N ASP A 8 -6.57 -4.15 -7.64
CA ASP A 8 -7.18 -5.38 -8.11
C ASP A 8 -6.73 -5.75 -9.53
N SER A 9 -7.28 -6.84 -10.08
CA SER A 9 -6.90 -7.33 -11.41
C SER A 9 -7.25 -6.35 -12.54
N HIS A 10 -8.17 -5.42 -12.29
CA HIS A 10 -8.57 -4.41 -13.26
C HIS A 10 -7.77 -3.11 -13.12
N GLY A 11 -6.89 -3.03 -12.12
CA GLY A 11 -6.12 -1.84 -11.86
C GLY A 11 -6.83 -0.82 -10.97
N ASP A 12 -7.99 -1.16 -10.42
CA ASP A 12 -8.71 -0.27 -9.50
C ASP A 12 -8.04 -0.27 -8.15
N GLU A 13 -7.90 0.93 -7.57
CA GLU A 13 -7.21 1.14 -6.31
C GLU A 13 -8.21 1.27 -5.17
N THR A 14 -7.95 0.55 -4.09
CA THR A 14 -8.71 0.67 -2.84
C THR A 14 -7.75 0.98 -1.72
N GLU A 15 -7.99 2.07 -1.01
CA GLU A 15 -7.15 2.47 0.10
C GLU A 15 -7.43 1.58 1.31
N VAL A 16 -6.41 0.88 1.79
CA VAL A 16 -6.49 0.01 2.96
C VAL A 16 -6.18 0.80 4.23
N ALA A 17 -5.14 1.62 4.16
CA ALA A 17 -4.74 2.50 5.26
C ALA A 17 -4.02 3.71 4.67
N HIS A 18 -4.07 4.84 5.38
CA HIS A 18 -3.38 6.05 4.92
C HIS A 18 -2.74 6.76 6.10
N HIS A 19 -1.79 7.64 5.77
CA HIS A 19 -1.07 8.47 6.73
C HIS A 19 -0.41 7.66 7.86
N MET A 20 0.10 6.48 7.53
CA MET A 20 0.86 5.67 8.47
C MET A 20 2.23 6.31 8.68
N THR A 21 2.57 6.60 9.92
CA THR A 21 3.86 7.25 10.23
C THR A 21 4.99 6.25 10.32
N ASP A 22 4.70 4.99 10.63
CA ASP A 22 5.69 3.95 10.81
C ASP A 22 5.63 2.98 9.64
N ARG A 23 6.76 2.85 8.93
CA ARG A 23 6.89 1.93 7.80
C ARG A 23 6.63 0.49 8.21
N LYS A 24 7.07 0.10 9.41
CA LYS A 24 6.89 -1.25 9.92
C LYS A 24 5.42 -1.57 10.10
N ASP A 25 4.65 -0.65 10.67
CA ASP A 25 3.20 -0.81 10.84
C ASP A 25 2.49 -0.89 9.49
N ALA A 26 2.86 -0.04 8.56
CA ALA A 26 2.30 -0.05 7.21
C ALA A 26 2.59 -1.39 6.52
N THR A 27 3.80 -1.92 6.68
CA THR A 27 4.19 -3.22 6.12
C THR A 27 3.37 -4.36 6.72
N GLU A 28 3.12 -4.33 8.02
CA GLU A 28 2.30 -5.35 8.68
C GLU A 28 0.85 -5.32 8.20
N ILE A 29 0.28 -4.13 8.05
CA ILE A 29 -1.07 -3.97 7.51
C ILE A 29 -1.14 -4.49 6.08
N ALA A 30 -0.14 -4.17 5.26
CA ALA A 30 -0.07 -4.63 3.88
C ALA A 30 0.04 -6.16 3.82
N LYS A 31 0.84 -6.75 4.69
CA LYS A 31 0.99 -8.20 4.77
C LYS A 31 -0.33 -8.89 5.08
N ARG A 32 -1.07 -8.37 6.06
CA ARG A 32 -2.36 -8.91 6.44
C ARG A 32 -3.39 -8.75 5.31
N ALA A 33 -3.45 -7.57 4.72
CA ALA A 33 -4.37 -7.28 3.63
C ALA A 33 -4.09 -8.17 2.40
N ALA A 34 -2.83 -8.40 2.08
CA ALA A 34 -2.44 -9.27 0.99
C ALA A 34 -2.83 -10.72 1.26
N ALA A 35 -2.63 -11.20 2.48
CA ALA A 35 -2.99 -12.55 2.87
C ALA A 35 -4.50 -12.78 2.79
N GLU A 36 -5.30 -11.82 3.25
CA GLU A 36 -6.76 -11.90 3.20
C GLU A 36 -7.29 -11.97 1.77
N ARG A 37 -6.59 -11.34 0.82
CA ARG A 37 -7.00 -11.27 -0.58
C ARG A 37 -6.32 -12.31 -1.46
N GLY A 38 -5.36 -13.04 -0.91
CA GLY A 38 -4.59 -14.03 -1.67
C GLY A 38 -3.74 -13.41 -2.77
N VAL A 39 -3.22 -12.20 -2.56
CA VAL A 39 -2.40 -11.49 -3.54
C VAL A 39 -1.01 -11.20 -2.99
N GLY A 40 -0.13 -10.72 -3.86
CA GLY A 40 1.22 -10.32 -3.48
C GLY A 40 1.26 -9.02 -2.70
N ARG A 41 2.40 -8.79 -2.10
CA ARG A 41 2.69 -7.57 -1.35
C ARG A 41 3.95 -6.92 -1.91
N MET A 42 3.96 -5.61 -1.99
CA MET A 42 5.11 -4.89 -2.49
C MET A 42 5.33 -3.58 -1.72
N VAL A 43 6.58 -3.32 -1.36
CA VAL A 43 6.97 -2.02 -0.81
C VAL A 43 7.62 -1.25 -1.94
N LEU A 44 7.00 -0.17 -2.36
CA LEU A 44 7.44 0.58 -3.53
C LEU A 44 8.22 1.82 -3.10
N PRO A 45 9.42 2.00 -3.66
CA PRO A 45 10.17 3.23 -3.43
C PRO A 45 9.65 4.42 -4.24
N GLY A 46 8.70 4.18 -5.15
CA GLY A 46 8.20 5.21 -6.05
C GLY A 46 6.74 4.98 -6.43
N SER A 47 6.36 5.45 -7.59
CA SER A 47 4.98 5.46 -8.05
C SER A 47 4.55 4.22 -8.84
N ALA A 48 5.40 3.23 -8.96
CA ALA A 48 5.04 2.01 -9.70
C ALA A 48 3.97 1.22 -8.94
N LYS A 49 2.89 0.89 -9.62
CA LYS A 49 1.78 0.14 -9.04
C LYS A 49 1.51 -1.07 -9.94
N LEU A 50 1.35 -2.23 -9.31
CA LEU A 50 1.12 -3.49 -10.03
C LEU A 50 -0.28 -4.01 -9.72
N PRO A 51 -0.99 -4.58 -10.71
CA PRO A 51 -2.30 -5.19 -10.45
C PRO A 51 -2.17 -6.43 -9.57
N ASN A 52 -3.24 -6.80 -8.91
CA ASN A 52 -3.30 -7.94 -7.99
C ASN A 52 -2.23 -7.85 -6.89
N CYS A 53 -2.08 -6.69 -6.30
CA CYS A 53 -1.01 -6.47 -5.33
C CYS A 53 -1.45 -5.45 -4.27
N VAL A 54 -0.94 -5.64 -3.05
CA VAL A 54 -1.06 -4.62 -2.01
C VAL A 54 0.26 -3.86 -1.98
N CYS A 55 0.17 -2.55 -2.16
CA CYS A 55 1.34 -1.69 -2.27
C CYS A 55 1.47 -0.79 -1.05
N VAL A 56 2.68 -0.68 -0.52
CA VAL A 56 3.02 0.33 0.50
C VAL A 56 3.72 1.46 -0.24
N VAL A 57 3.10 2.61 -0.26
CA VAL A 57 3.57 3.77 -1.04
C VAL A 57 4.01 4.87 -0.09
N PRO A 58 5.26 5.34 -0.18
CA PRO A 58 5.69 6.47 0.62
C PRO A 58 5.02 7.75 0.13
N VAL A 59 4.57 8.57 1.08
CA VAL A 59 3.90 9.85 0.80
C VAL A 59 4.72 10.97 1.42
N PRO A 60 5.12 11.98 0.66
CA PRO A 60 5.83 13.12 1.20
C PRO A 60 5.00 13.85 2.27
N LEU A 61 5.66 14.34 3.31
CA LEU A 61 4.98 15.08 4.38
C LEU A 61 4.24 16.32 3.85
N SER A 62 4.78 16.94 2.82
CA SER A 62 4.14 18.11 2.20
C SER A 62 2.79 17.78 1.57
N GLU A 63 2.59 16.57 1.11
CA GLU A 63 1.31 16.12 0.56
C GLU A 63 0.36 15.65 1.65
N ALA A 64 0.91 15.18 2.76
CA ALA A 64 0.12 14.70 3.90
C ALA A 64 -0.46 15.83 4.72
N ALA A 65 0.07 17.01 4.62
CA ALA A 65 -0.45 18.20 5.29
C ALA A 65 -1.67 18.78 4.53
#